data_0c3acfffd09190d9e63ea59d666d8bd4
#
_entry.id   0c3acfffd09190d9e63ea59d666d8bd4
#
_cell.length_a   1.000
_cell.length_b   1.000
_cell.length_c   1.000
_cell.angle_alpha   90.00
_cell.angle_beta   90.00
_cell.angle_gamma   90.00
#
_symmetry.space_group_name_H-M   'P 1'
#
loop_
_entity.id
_entity.type
_entity.pdbx_description
1 polymer ?
#
loop_
_entity_poly.entity_id
_entity_poly.type
_entity_poly.pdbx_seq_one_letter_code
_entity_poly.pdbx_strand_id
1 'polypeptide(L)'
;MKMKTLALALGMSLAFQVAPAQAAPSQRTQVQRTPAQRTRAQRAPIQRVPAQSTPADTVQSVDNIVAVVDNEVITRRELDQAVAQFHGNGSANDPAVQRQALMQLINQSLLVQAGRRNNVQVPDAEVEAEIARIAASRRQNVAQYEAAQARLGISKTDLRRQVRDSMISQHMLQGYTAAEAKVSEDEINAAIARARAQGIALPQAEPKTRYHAQHILIASQGERAQRLAQRLSQDAQRGADFAALARQYSQDGSAANGGDLGWLSEGETVPEFERAMRSLKPGQVSQPVHTQFGWHVIRLVEAGKPNTPDARIRAGVHDAIAEQKTQAAMQGLLQQLHQNSFISIRIQ
;
A
#
# COMPACT_ATOMS: atom_id res chain seq x y z
N MET A 1 -14.16 14.93 -34.41
CA MET A 1 -12.70 15.06 -34.47
C MET A 1 -12.13 14.27 -33.31
N LYS A 2 -11.57 13.09 -33.57
CA LYS A 2 -11.07 12.15 -32.52
C LYS A 2 -9.66 12.59 -32.13
N MET A 3 -9.49 13.15 -30.94
CA MET A 3 -8.14 13.39 -30.37
C MET A 3 -7.62 12.05 -29.84
N LYS A 4 -6.57 11.56 -30.49
CA LYS A 4 -5.79 10.41 -30.04
C LYS A 4 -4.92 10.87 -28.85
N THR A 5 -5.17 10.34 -27.68
CA THR A 5 -4.28 10.42 -26.53
C THR A 5 -2.98 9.70 -26.88
N LEU A 6 -1.91 10.43 -27.06
CA LEU A 6 -0.57 9.92 -27.26
C LEU A 6 0.03 9.65 -25.86
N ALA A 7 -0.02 8.40 -25.44
CA ALA A 7 0.71 7.95 -24.26
C ALA A 7 2.21 8.03 -24.57
N LEU A 8 2.94 8.89 -23.87
CA LEU A 8 4.40 8.97 -23.94
C LEU A 8 4.97 7.74 -23.20
N ALA A 9 5.19 6.66 -23.95
CA ALA A 9 5.94 5.54 -23.48
C ALA A 9 7.42 5.93 -23.47
N LEU A 10 7.96 6.35 -22.31
CA LEU A 10 9.38 6.24 -22.04
C LEU A 10 9.65 4.74 -21.84
N GLY A 11 9.85 4.05 -22.95
CA GLY A 11 10.15 2.63 -22.98
C GLY A 11 11.53 2.36 -22.36
N MET A 12 11.56 1.85 -21.16
CA MET A 12 12.56 0.89 -20.74
C MET A 12 11.84 -0.41 -20.42
N SER A 13 11.64 -1.20 -21.45
CA SER A 13 11.31 -2.63 -21.35
C SER A 13 12.53 -3.32 -20.73
N LEU A 14 12.58 -3.41 -19.41
CA LEU A 14 13.42 -4.39 -18.72
C LEU A 14 12.66 -5.73 -18.81
N ALA A 15 12.98 -6.48 -19.86
CA ALA A 15 12.67 -7.89 -19.91
C ALA A 15 13.40 -8.59 -18.78
N PHE A 16 12.69 -9.02 -17.76
CA PHE A 16 13.19 -9.96 -16.77
C PHE A 16 13.41 -11.31 -17.47
N GLN A 17 14.63 -11.56 -17.90
CA GLN A 17 15.07 -12.92 -18.19
C GLN A 17 15.33 -13.61 -16.84
N VAL A 18 14.36 -14.44 -16.46
CA VAL A 18 14.55 -15.42 -15.38
C VAL A 18 15.48 -16.50 -15.94
N ALA A 19 16.74 -16.51 -15.50
CA ALA A 19 17.65 -17.61 -15.77
C ALA A 19 17.13 -18.87 -15.01
N PRO A 20 17.08 -20.05 -15.66
CA PRO A 20 16.68 -21.25 -14.96
C PRO A 20 17.81 -21.68 -14.00
N ALA A 21 17.48 -21.81 -12.72
CA ALA A 21 18.36 -22.39 -11.73
C ALA A 21 18.64 -23.84 -12.09
N GLN A 22 19.89 -24.16 -12.39
CA GLN A 22 20.35 -25.53 -12.58
C GLN A 22 20.32 -26.28 -11.24
N ALA A 23 19.51 -27.32 -11.19
CA ALA A 23 19.45 -28.23 -10.08
C ALA A 23 20.73 -29.07 -10.00
N ALA A 24 21.43 -29.00 -8.88
CA ALA A 24 22.53 -29.89 -8.55
C ALA A 24 22.00 -31.30 -8.22
N PRO A 25 22.69 -32.39 -8.61
CA PRO A 25 22.21 -33.74 -8.38
C PRO A 25 22.42 -34.13 -6.92
N SER A 26 21.33 -34.47 -6.24
CA SER A 26 21.34 -35.03 -4.90
C SER A 26 21.84 -36.48 -4.92
N GLN A 27 22.92 -36.72 -4.19
CA GLN A 27 23.47 -38.08 -3.94
C GLN A 27 22.46 -38.89 -3.10
N ARG A 28 22.02 -40.00 -3.65
CA ARG A 28 21.22 -41.03 -2.95
C ARG A 28 22.14 -41.83 -2.01
N THR A 29 22.01 -41.64 -0.73
CA THR A 29 22.55 -42.56 0.28
C THR A 29 21.63 -43.77 0.37
N GLN A 30 22.16 -44.95 -0.01
CA GLN A 30 21.49 -46.23 0.18
C GLN A 30 21.55 -46.60 1.65
N VAL A 31 20.39 -46.73 2.31
CA VAL A 31 20.28 -47.34 3.63
C VAL A 31 19.92 -48.83 3.44
N GLN A 32 20.89 -49.70 3.82
CA GLN A 32 20.69 -51.16 3.86
C GLN A 32 19.63 -51.51 4.89
N ARG A 33 18.64 -52.29 4.44
CA ARG A 33 17.61 -52.87 5.31
C ARG A 33 18.02 -54.27 5.77
N THR A 34 18.17 -54.45 7.06
CA THR A 34 18.25 -55.76 7.73
C THR A 34 16.85 -56.35 7.92
N PRO A 35 16.64 -57.67 7.73
CA PRO A 35 15.33 -58.27 7.87
C PRO A 35 15.04 -58.61 9.35
N ALA A 36 13.96 -58.08 9.91
CA ALA A 36 13.43 -58.43 11.22
C ALA A 36 12.40 -59.56 11.11
N GLN A 37 12.57 -60.55 11.99
CA GLN A 37 11.82 -61.77 12.08
C GLN A 37 10.33 -61.55 12.39
N ARG A 38 9.46 -62.31 11.70
CA ARG A 38 8.02 -62.39 11.94
C ARG A 38 7.72 -63.24 13.19
N THR A 39 7.17 -62.64 14.22
CA THR A 39 6.46 -63.36 15.29
C THR A 39 4.95 -63.36 14.98
N ARG A 40 4.41 -64.58 14.93
CA ARG A 40 3.00 -64.90 14.61
C ARG A 40 2.17 -64.76 15.88
N ALA A 41 1.38 -63.67 16.03
CA ALA A 41 0.40 -63.53 17.10
C ALA A 41 -0.97 -64.00 16.62
N GLN A 42 -1.58 -64.87 17.41
CA GLN A 42 -2.90 -65.45 17.18
C GLN A 42 -4.03 -64.46 17.30
N ARG A 43 -4.92 -64.39 16.32
CA ARG A 43 -6.14 -63.56 16.31
C ARG A 43 -7.25 -64.22 17.09
N ALA A 44 -7.82 -63.53 18.10
CA ALA A 44 -9.13 -63.79 18.68
C ALA A 44 -10.25 -63.21 17.79
N PRO A 45 -11.46 -63.82 17.75
CA PRO A 45 -12.56 -63.37 16.89
C PRO A 45 -13.20 -62.12 17.47
N ILE A 46 -13.26 -61.04 16.66
CA ILE A 46 -13.96 -59.81 16.99
C ILE A 46 -15.44 -59.94 16.64
N GLN A 47 -16.31 -59.84 17.65
CA GLN A 47 -17.76 -59.72 17.46
C GLN A 47 -18.08 -58.42 16.76
N ARG A 48 -18.83 -58.49 15.65
CA ARG A 48 -19.37 -57.31 14.94
C ARG A 48 -20.50 -56.69 15.76
N VAL A 49 -20.26 -55.47 16.26
CA VAL A 49 -21.31 -54.56 16.72
C VAL A 49 -21.92 -53.88 15.49
N PRO A 50 -23.25 -53.75 15.34
CA PRO A 50 -23.85 -53.06 14.20
C PRO A 50 -23.49 -51.57 14.27
N ALA A 51 -22.97 -51.05 13.18
CA ALA A 51 -22.67 -49.66 13.04
C ALA A 51 -23.96 -48.82 13.09
N GLN A 52 -24.12 -48.04 14.14
CA GLN A 52 -25.07 -46.91 14.13
C GLN A 52 -24.55 -45.89 13.14
N SER A 53 -25.37 -45.60 12.14
CA SER A 53 -25.12 -44.50 11.19
C SER A 53 -25.16 -43.16 11.95
N THR A 54 -24.01 -42.65 12.29
CA THR A 54 -23.86 -41.25 12.64
C THR A 54 -24.23 -40.40 11.41
N PRO A 55 -24.98 -39.28 11.58
CA PRO A 55 -25.20 -38.35 10.47
C PRO A 55 -23.85 -37.93 9.92
N ALA A 56 -23.72 -37.94 8.61
CA ALA A 56 -22.55 -37.41 7.93
C ALA A 56 -22.35 -35.96 8.39
N ASP A 57 -21.38 -35.75 9.29
CA ASP A 57 -20.80 -34.46 9.48
C ASP A 57 -20.38 -34.01 8.08
N THR A 58 -21.06 -32.97 7.60
CA THR A 58 -20.59 -32.19 6.45
C THR A 58 -19.21 -31.68 6.82
N VAL A 59 -18.19 -32.42 6.39
CA VAL A 59 -16.82 -31.93 6.39
C VAL A 59 -16.86 -30.64 5.58
N GLN A 60 -16.94 -29.52 6.27
CA GLN A 60 -16.69 -28.25 5.64
C GLN A 60 -15.32 -28.41 4.96
N SER A 61 -15.30 -28.29 3.64
CA SER A 61 -14.08 -28.38 2.86
C SER A 61 -13.07 -27.43 3.50
N VAL A 62 -12.01 -27.99 4.07
CA VAL A 62 -10.90 -27.21 4.60
C VAL A 62 -10.44 -26.35 3.43
N ASP A 63 -10.52 -25.04 3.58
CA ASP A 63 -10.14 -24.08 2.54
C ASP A 63 -8.68 -24.37 2.18
N ASN A 64 -8.41 -24.86 0.97
CA ASN A 64 -7.08 -25.28 0.57
C ASN A 64 -6.14 -24.08 0.64
N ILE A 65 -5.04 -24.21 1.36
CA ILE A 65 -3.99 -23.21 1.45
C ILE A 65 -3.26 -23.17 0.11
N VAL A 66 -3.27 -21.99 -0.55
CA VAL A 66 -2.58 -21.77 -1.83
C VAL A 66 -1.23 -21.08 -1.65
N ALA A 67 -1.05 -20.33 -0.56
CA ALA A 67 0.24 -19.77 -0.17
C ALA A 67 0.34 -19.55 1.33
N VAL A 68 1.56 -19.48 1.84
CA VAL A 68 1.90 -19.06 3.20
C VAL A 68 2.88 -17.89 3.09
N VAL A 69 2.59 -16.81 3.79
CA VAL A 69 3.42 -15.59 3.85
C VAL A 69 3.74 -15.32 5.31
N ASP A 70 4.95 -15.63 5.73
CA ASP A 70 5.36 -15.65 7.15
C ASP A 70 4.40 -16.49 8.01
N ASN A 71 3.57 -15.84 8.85
CA ASN A 71 2.60 -16.48 9.72
C ASN A 71 1.15 -16.42 9.21
N GLU A 72 0.92 -15.86 8.01
CA GLU A 72 -0.41 -15.73 7.41
C GLU A 72 -0.58 -16.73 6.27
N VAL A 73 -1.80 -17.24 6.12
CA VAL A 73 -2.17 -18.17 5.06
C VAL A 73 -3.07 -17.47 4.06
N ILE A 74 -2.85 -17.74 2.77
CA ILE A 74 -3.74 -17.36 1.68
C ILE A 74 -4.49 -18.61 1.26
N THR A 75 -5.82 -18.53 1.29
CA THR A 75 -6.71 -19.66 0.99
C THR A 75 -7.12 -19.66 -0.49
N ARG A 76 -7.60 -20.81 -0.97
CA ARG A 76 -8.18 -20.93 -2.30
C ARG A 76 -9.38 -20.01 -2.50
N ARG A 77 -10.22 -19.83 -1.48
CA ARG A 77 -11.36 -18.92 -1.53
C ARG A 77 -10.93 -17.48 -1.73
N GLU A 78 -9.91 -17.03 -1.03
CA GLU A 78 -9.37 -15.66 -1.21
C GLU A 78 -8.80 -15.47 -2.61
N LEU A 79 -8.10 -16.48 -3.14
CA LEU A 79 -7.60 -16.43 -4.51
C LEU A 79 -8.75 -16.36 -5.53
N ASP A 80 -9.78 -17.21 -5.39
CA ASP A 80 -10.93 -17.21 -6.31
C ASP A 80 -11.71 -15.88 -6.24
N GLN A 81 -11.82 -15.28 -5.06
CA GLN A 81 -12.40 -13.94 -4.89
C GLN A 81 -11.54 -12.84 -5.56
N ALA A 82 -10.22 -12.90 -5.41
CA ALA A 82 -9.31 -11.98 -6.08
C ALA A 82 -9.37 -12.13 -7.60
N VAL A 83 -9.34 -13.35 -8.12
CA VAL A 83 -9.53 -13.64 -9.54
C VAL A 83 -10.85 -13.08 -10.08
N ALA A 84 -11.94 -13.21 -9.31
CA ALA A 84 -13.24 -12.65 -9.69
C ALA A 84 -13.24 -11.12 -9.84
N GLN A 85 -12.33 -10.41 -9.18
CA GLN A 85 -12.17 -8.95 -9.31
C GLN A 85 -11.42 -8.54 -10.58
N PHE A 86 -10.62 -9.43 -11.17
CA PHE A 86 -9.91 -9.20 -12.44
C PHE A 86 -10.78 -9.35 -13.69
N HIS A 87 -12.11 -9.44 -13.55
CA HIS A 87 -13.05 -9.63 -14.67
C HIS A 87 -13.06 -8.44 -15.66
N GLY A 88 -12.05 -8.37 -16.49
CA GLY A 88 -12.02 -7.49 -17.65
C GLY A 88 -11.37 -8.13 -18.88
N ASN A 89 -10.38 -9.01 -18.72
CA ASN A 89 -9.53 -9.44 -19.84
C ASN A 89 -9.16 -10.94 -19.86
N GLY A 90 -9.74 -11.82 -19.02
CA GLY A 90 -9.35 -13.23 -19.02
C GLY A 90 -10.39 -14.16 -18.41
N SER A 91 -10.31 -15.45 -18.74
CA SER A 91 -11.08 -16.49 -18.06
C SER A 91 -10.61 -16.64 -16.62
N ALA A 92 -11.53 -16.86 -15.68
CA ALA A 92 -11.18 -17.15 -14.29
C ALA A 92 -10.21 -18.35 -14.13
N ASN A 93 -10.15 -19.22 -15.13
CA ASN A 93 -9.27 -20.40 -15.19
C ASN A 93 -7.92 -20.11 -15.88
N ASP A 94 -7.65 -18.86 -16.30
CA ASP A 94 -6.36 -18.51 -16.90
C ASP A 94 -5.26 -18.56 -15.83
N PRO A 95 -4.23 -19.40 -15.99
CA PRO A 95 -3.12 -19.49 -15.04
C PRO A 95 -2.35 -18.16 -14.88
N ALA A 96 -2.35 -17.29 -15.87
CA ALA A 96 -1.72 -15.98 -15.77
C ALA A 96 -2.53 -15.06 -14.85
N VAL A 97 -3.86 -15.05 -14.96
CA VAL A 97 -4.75 -14.29 -14.08
C VAL A 97 -4.66 -14.80 -12.64
N GLN A 98 -4.65 -16.13 -12.46
CA GLN A 98 -4.50 -16.73 -11.13
C GLN A 98 -3.16 -16.35 -10.47
N ARG A 99 -2.05 -16.41 -11.22
CA ARG A 99 -0.73 -15.98 -10.71
C ARG A 99 -0.71 -14.49 -10.36
N GLN A 100 -1.29 -13.64 -11.19
CA GLN A 100 -1.36 -12.21 -10.92
C GLN A 100 -2.19 -11.91 -9.66
N ALA A 101 -3.35 -12.55 -9.51
CA ALA A 101 -4.19 -12.43 -8.32
C ALA A 101 -3.47 -12.92 -7.06
N LEU A 102 -2.77 -14.07 -7.14
CA LEU A 102 -1.99 -14.58 -6.03
C LEU A 102 -0.86 -13.62 -5.62
N MET A 103 -0.11 -13.10 -6.58
CA MET A 103 0.97 -12.13 -6.28
C MET A 103 0.42 -10.87 -5.65
N GLN A 104 -0.77 -10.40 -6.06
CA GLN A 104 -1.43 -9.27 -5.42
C GLN A 104 -1.79 -9.58 -3.95
N LEU A 105 -2.34 -10.77 -3.65
CA LEU A 105 -2.65 -11.19 -2.29
C LEU A 105 -1.39 -11.30 -1.42
N ILE A 106 -0.31 -11.87 -1.97
CA ILE A 106 0.99 -11.94 -1.29
C ILE A 106 1.50 -10.54 -0.96
N ASN A 107 1.51 -9.62 -1.94
CA ASN A 107 1.96 -8.25 -1.74
C ASN A 107 1.10 -7.53 -0.69
N GLN A 108 -0.22 -7.73 -0.72
CA GLN A 108 -1.12 -7.16 0.27
C GLN A 108 -0.81 -7.71 1.68
N SER A 109 -0.64 -9.03 1.84
CA SER A 109 -0.27 -9.62 3.13
C SER A 109 1.05 -9.06 3.66
N LEU A 110 2.08 -8.95 2.80
CA LEU A 110 3.37 -8.36 3.16
C LEU A 110 3.24 -6.91 3.65
N LEU A 111 2.47 -6.08 2.93
CA LEU A 111 2.23 -4.69 3.30
C LEU A 111 1.44 -4.56 4.60
N VAL A 112 0.42 -5.40 4.81
CA VAL A 112 -0.36 -5.44 6.06
C VAL A 112 0.54 -5.80 7.24
N GLN A 113 1.35 -6.85 7.10
CA GLN A 113 2.28 -7.26 8.15
C GLN A 113 3.32 -6.17 8.43
N ALA A 114 3.86 -5.52 7.39
CA ALA A 114 4.76 -4.37 7.54
C ALA A 114 4.07 -3.20 8.23
N GLY A 115 2.83 -2.87 7.86
CA GLY A 115 2.04 -1.83 8.49
C GLY A 115 1.81 -2.11 9.98
N ARG A 116 1.44 -3.35 10.34
CA ARG A 116 1.28 -3.76 11.74
C ARG A 116 2.59 -3.66 12.53
N ARG A 117 3.74 -4.06 11.95
CA ARG A 117 5.06 -3.90 12.57
C ARG A 117 5.45 -2.43 12.78
N ASN A 118 5.05 -1.55 11.87
CA ASN A 118 5.24 -0.11 11.96
C ASN A 118 4.13 0.62 12.74
N ASN A 119 3.29 -0.14 13.46
CA ASN A 119 2.21 0.39 14.30
C ASN A 119 1.20 1.29 13.55
N VAL A 120 0.94 0.99 12.26
CA VAL A 120 -0.11 1.65 11.49
C VAL A 120 -1.46 1.25 12.08
N GLN A 121 -2.18 2.22 12.63
CA GLN A 121 -3.48 2.03 13.28
C GLN A 121 -4.60 2.48 12.34
N VAL A 122 -5.65 1.68 12.23
CA VAL A 122 -6.89 2.02 11.52
C VAL A 122 -8.05 1.85 12.51
N PRO A 123 -8.60 2.94 13.05
CA PRO A 123 -9.73 2.92 13.97
C PRO A 123 -10.98 2.30 13.37
N ASP A 124 -11.82 1.68 14.18
CA ASP A 124 -13.09 1.08 13.73
C ASP A 124 -13.99 2.09 13.02
N ALA A 125 -14.03 3.33 13.50
CA ALA A 125 -14.82 4.39 12.88
C ALA A 125 -14.40 4.68 11.42
N GLU A 126 -13.11 4.59 11.11
CA GLU A 126 -12.59 4.76 9.75
C GLU A 126 -12.96 3.57 8.87
N VAL A 127 -12.90 2.34 9.42
CA VAL A 127 -13.34 1.13 8.71
C VAL A 127 -14.83 1.22 8.33
N GLU A 128 -15.69 1.66 9.27
CA GLU A 128 -17.13 1.82 8.99
C GLU A 128 -17.38 2.93 7.95
N ALA A 129 -16.65 4.04 8.02
CA ALA A 129 -16.74 5.11 7.04
C ALA A 129 -16.30 4.63 5.63
N GLU A 130 -15.26 3.83 5.55
CA GLU A 130 -14.78 3.26 4.29
C GLU A 130 -15.80 2.25 3.71
N ILE A 131 -16.39 1.38 4.55
CA ILE A 131 -17.48 0.48 4.13
C ILE A 131 -18.67 1.29 3.58
N ALA A 132 -19.03 2.37 4.24
CA ALA A 132 -20.10 3.25 3.76
C ALA A 132 -19.75 3.89 2.42
N ARG A 133 -18.51 4.33 2.22
CA ARG A 133 -18.01 4.90 0.97
C ARG A 133 -18.05 3.87 -0.18
N ILE A 134 -17.60 2.64 0.09
CA ILE A 134 -17.64 1.53 -0.89
C ILE A 134 -19.10 1.20 -1.26
N ALA A 135 -19.99 1.12 -0.28
CA ALA A 135 -21.41 0.88 -0.53
C ALA A 135 -22.02 1.98 -1.41
N ALA A 136 -21.79 3.25 -1.08
CA ALA A 136 -22.26 4.41 -1.84
C ALA A 136 -21.74 4.42 -3.28
N SER A 137 -20.46 4.07 -3.52
CA SER A 137 -19.89 3.98 -4.88
C SER A 137 -20.60 2.93 -5.74
N ARG A 138 -21.20 1.91 -5.11
CA ARG A 138 -22.01 0.87 -5.74
C ARG A 138 -23.51 1.19 -5.75
N ARG A 139 -23.89 2.42 -5.37
CA ARG A 139 -25.29 2.87 -5.22
C ARG A 139 -26.10 1.99 -4.26
N GLN A 140 -25.46 1.54 -3.17
CA GLN A 140 -26.03 0.70 -2.12
C GLN A 140 -25.92 1.43 -0.77
N ASN A 141 -26.82 1.11 0.17
CA ASN A 141 -26.56 1.40 1.58
C ASN A 141 -25.71 0.28 2.21
N VAL A 142 -25.16 0.52 3.41
CA VAL A 142 -24.28 -0.42 4.11
C VAL A 142 -24.93 -1.78 4.30
N ALA A 143 -26.21 -1.83 4.70
CA ALA A 143 -26.93 -3.09 4.93
C ALA A 143 -27.08 -3.91 3.63
N GLN A 144 -27.38 -3.25 2.52
CA GLN A 144 -27.46 -3.91 1.21
C GLN A 144 -26.10 -4.44 0.76
N TYR A 145 -25.03 -3.67 0.98
CA TYR A 145 -23.68 -4.08 0.66
C TYR A 145 -23.24 -5.29 1.51
N GLU A 146 -23.44 -5.25 2.83
CA GLU A 146 -23.16 -6.36 3.74
C GLU A 146 -23.96 -7.63 3.36
N ALA A 147 -25.24 -7.49 3.02
CA ALA A 147 -26.05 -8.62 2.56
C ALA A 147 -25.56 -9.20 1.23
N ALA A 148 -25.05 -8.37 0.32
CA ALA A 148 -24.43 -8.83 -0.93
C ALA A 148 -23.13 -9.61 -0.65
N GLN A 149 -22.28 -9.13 0.28
CA GLN A 149 -21.06 -9.82 0.68
C GLN A 149 -21.37 -11.15 1.38
N ALA A 150 -22.40 -11.20 2.23
CA ALA A 150 -22.83 -12.44 2.89
C ALA A 150 -23.26 -13.53 1.90
N ARG A 151 -23.88 -13.17 0.77
CA ARG A 151 -24.21 -14.12 -0.31
C ARG A 151 -22.97 -14.72 -0.98
N LEU A 152 -21.83 -14.02 -0.92
CA LEU A 152 -20.53 -14.49 -1.39
C LEU A 152 -19.75 -15.24 -0.30
N GLY A 153 -20.38 -15.51 0.86
CA GLY A 153 -19.76 -16.20 1.99
C GLY A 153 -18.83 -15.32 2.84
N ILE A 154 -18.86 -14.00 2.68
CA ILE A 154 -18.05 -13.06 3.46
C ILE A 154 -18.89 -12.58 4.65
N SER A 155 -18.49 -12.95 5.86
CA SER A 155 -19.15 -12.50 7.08
C SER A 155 -18.92 -10.99 7.30
N LYS A 156 -19.76 -10.37 8.15
CA LYS A 156 -19.55 -8.95 8.54
C LYS A 156 -18.20 -8.72 9.21
N THR A 157 -17.74 -9.66 10.00
CA THR A 157 -16.43 -9.59 10.67
C THR A 157 -15.29 -9.70 9.65
N ASP A 158 -15.40 -10.63 8.69
CA ASP A 158 -14.40 -10.77 7.63
C ASP A 158 -14.37 -9.55 6.71
N LEU A 159 -15.52 -8.98 6.37
CA LEU A 159 -15.59 -7.75 5.60
C LEU A 159 -14.82 -6.60 6.30
N ARG A 160 -15.06 -6.40 7.59
CA ARG A 160 -14.36 -5.36 8.37
C ARG A 160 -12.86 -5.61 8.44
N ARG A 161 -12.47 -6.87 8.63
CA ARG A 161 -11.06 -7.27 8.61
C ARG A 161 -10.43 -6.97 7.25
N GLN A 162 -11.05 -7.40 6.14
CA GLN A 162 -10.54 -7.17 4.79
C GLN A 162 -10.41 -5.67 4.47
N VAL A 163 -11.40 -4.86 4.84
CA VAL A 163 -11.34 -3.40 4.65
C VAL A 163 -10.23 -2.79 5.49
N ARG A 164 -10.10 -3.18 6.77
CA ARG A 164 -9.01 -2.71 7.64
C ARG A 164 -7.64 -3.08 7.08
N ASP A 165 -7.45 -4.31 6.65
CA ASP A 165 -6.18 -4.79 6.08
C ASP A 165 -5.85 -4.04 4.77
N SER A 166 -6.85 -3.78 3.94
CA SER A 166 -6.68 -2.93 2.75
C SER A 166 -6.24 -1.51 3.11
N MET A 167 -6.85 -0.91 4.14
CA MET A 167 -6.48 0.43 4.61
C MET A 167 -5.08 0.46 5.22
N ILE A 168 -4.70 -0.55 6.02
CA ILE A 168 -3.33 -0.67 6.57
C ILE A 168 -2.31 -0.76 5.42
N SER A 169 -2.57 -1.62 4.43
CA SER A 169 -1.71 -1.76 3.26
C SER A 169 -1.56 -0.45 2.49
N GLN A 170 -2.68 0.25 2.27
CA GLN A 170 -2.70 1.54 1.58
C GLN A 170 -1.95 2.62 2.37
N HIS A 171 -2.20 2.74 3.67
CA HIS A 171 -1.51 3.71 4.53
C HIS A 171 -0.01 3.43 4.60
N MET A 172 0.40 2.14 4.73
CA MET A 172 1.81 1.76 4.72
C MET A 172 2.49 2.16 3.42
N LEU A 173 1.86 1.85 2.28
CA LEU A 173 2.40 2.18 0.96
C LEU A 173 2.46 3.70 0.75
N GLN A 174 1.36 4.41 1.03
CA GLN A 174 1.28 5.85 0.86
C GLN A 174 2.30 6.59 1.73
N GLY A 175 2.45 6.15 2.98
CA GLY A 175 3.42 6.75 3.87
C GLY A 175 4.85 6.56 3.41
N TYR A 176 5.20 5.36 2.96
CA TYR A 176 6.53 5.08 2.45
C TYR A 176 6.82 5.86 1.17
N THR A 177 5.89 5.84 0.21
CA THR A 177 6.09 6.54 -1.08
C THR A 177 6.10 8.05 -0.94
N ALA A 178 5.28 8.64 -0.05
CA ALA A 178 5.27 10.07 0.19
C ALA A 178 6.62 10.60 0.72
N ALA A 179 7.33 9.80 1.52
CA ALA A 179 8.66 10.17 2.01
C ALA A 179 9.70 10.20 0.87
N GLU A 180 9.61 9.25 -0.06
CA GLU A 180 10.57 9.06 -1.15
C GLU A 180 10.24 9.90 -2.41
N ALA A 181 8.98 10.30 -2.60
CA ALA A 181 8.51 11.00 -3.80
C ALA A 181 8.82 12.50 -3.83
N LYS A 182 9.47 13.04 -2.79
CA LYS A 182 9.81 14.48 -2.72
C LYS A 182 10.67 14.90 -3.91
N VAL A 183 10.25 15.95 -4.61
CA VAL A 183 10.92 16.51 -5.79
C VAL A 183 11.47 17.90 -5.46
N SER A 184 12.76 18.08 -5.65
CA SER A 184 13.43 19.37 -5.44
C SER A 184 13.38 20.23 -6.71
N GLU A 185 13.53 21.54 -6.52
CA GLU A 185 13.66 22.48 -7.64
C GLU A 185 14.88 22.20 -8.52
N ASP A 186 15.97 21.69 -7.94
CA ASP A 186 17.18 21.32 -8.68
C ASP A 186 16.91 20.12 -9.60
N GLU A 187 16.14 19.13 -9.15
CA GLU A 187 15.74 17.99 -9.98
C GLU A 187 14.86 18.44 -11.16
N ILE A 188 13.92 19.36 -10.92
CA ILE A 188 13.08 19.94 -11.98
C ILE A 188 13.94 20.68 -12.98
N ASN A 189 14.84 21.56 -12.52
CA ASN A 189 15.72 22.34 -13.37
C ASN A 189 16.64 21.44 -14.21
N ALA A 190 17.23 20.41 -13.59
CA ALA A 190 18.09 19.43 -14.27
C ALA A 190 17.33 18.62 -15.33
N ALA A 191 16.09 18.20 -15.02
CA ALA A 191 15.25 17.45 -15.95
C ALA A 191 14.85 18.32 -17.16
N ILE A 192 14.45 19.57 -16.93
CA ILE A 192 14.13 20.53 -18.00
C ILE A 192 15.33 20.78 -18.90
N ALA A 193 16.51 21.04 -18.31
CA ALA A 193 17.75 21.30 -19.07
C ALA A 193 18.12 20.08 -19.93
N ARG A 194 18.04 18.87 -19.38
CA ARG A 194 18.32 17.61 -20.10
C ARG A 194 17.36 17.39 -21.25
N ALA A 195 16.06 17.56 -21.02
CA ALA A 195 15.05 17.36 -22.06
C ALA A 195 15.23 18.36 -23.21
N ARG A 196 15.51 19.65 -22.90
CA ARG A 196 15.80 20.68 -23.92
C ARG A 196 17.04 20.36 -24.74
N ALA A 197 18.12 19.88 -24.10
CA ALA A 197 19.35 19.50 -24.79
C ALA A 197 19.15 18.28 -25.72
N GLN A 198 18.22 17.41 -25.40
CA GLN A 198 17.88 16.22 -26.19
C GLN A 198 16.73 16.42 -27.20
N GLY A 199 16.14 17.62 -27.26
CA GLY A 199 14.98 17.88 -28.09
C GLY A 199 13.71 17.12 -27.68
N ILE A 200 13.62 16.68 -26.42
CA ILE A 200 12.47 15.96 -25.89
C ILE A 200 11.38 16.95 -25.49
N ALA A 201 10.14 16.67 -25.91
CA ALA A 201 8.99 17.48 -25.51
C ALA A 201 8.76 17.39 -23.99
N LEU A 202 8.61 18.55 -23.36
CA LEU A 202 8.38 18.63 -21.91
C LEU A 202 6.89 18.45 -21.60
N PRO A 203 6.55 17.66 -20.57
CA PRO A 203 5.16 17.49 -20.12
C PRO A 203 4.62 18.82 -19.57
N GLN A 204 3.34 19.07 -19.75
CA GLN A 204 2.64 20.21 -19.19
C GLN A 204 1.50 19.72 -18.30
N ALA A 205 1.48 20.17 -17.05
CA ALA A 205 0.40 19.87 -16.13
C ALA A 205 -0.89 20.60 -16.52
N GLU A 206 -2.02 19.94 -16.21
CA GLU A 206 -3.31 20.61 -16.19
C GLU A 206 -3.33 21.70 -15.10
N PRO A 207 -4.12 22.81 -15.29
CA PRO A 207 -4.16 23.93 -14.34
C PRO A 207 -4.97 23.57 -13.07
N LYS A 208 -4.58 22.53 -12.36
CA LYS A 208 -5.11 22.15 -11.04
C LYS A 208 -4.45 22.97 -9.93
N THR A 209 -5.17 23.18 -8.83
CA THR A 209 -4.61 23.88 -7.66
C THR A 209 -3.50 23.03 -7.04
N ARG A 210 -2.36 23.66 -6.78
CA ARG A 210 -1.22 23.11 -6.05
C ARG A 210 -0.97 23.95 -4.80
N TYR A 211 -0.28 23.36 -3.84
CA TYR A 211 -0.09 23.92 -2.50
C TYR A 211 1.40 23.90 -2.17
N HIS A 212 1.99 25.07 -1.93
CA HIS A 212 3.34 25.16 -1.38
C HIS A 212 3.23 25.17 0.14
N ALA A 213 3.78 24.16 0.78
CA ALA A 213 3.64 23.96 2.22
C ALA A 213 4.98 23.76 2.93
N GLN A 214 5.00 24.19 4.18
CA GLN A 214 6.03 23.85 5.15
C GLN A 214 5.40 23.01 6.27
N HIS A 215 6.18 22.11 6.90
CA HIS A 215 5.70 21.37 8.05
C HIS A 215 6.75 21.13 9.13
N ILE A 216 6.28 20.83 10.32
CA ILE A 216 7.06 20.33 11.45
C ILE A 216 6.50 18.98 11.83
N LEU A 217 7.31 17.92 11.81
CA LEU A 217 6.92 16.58 12.24
C LEU A 217 7.52 16.25 13.60
N ILE A 218 6.68 15.85 14.54
CA ILE A 218 7.06 15.21 15.79
C ILE A 218 6.71 13.73 15.67
N ALA A 219 7.71 12.90 15.38
CA ALA A 219 7.54 11.47 15.02
C ALA A 219 7.24 10.59 16.24
N SER A 220 6.26 10.98 17.05
CA SER A 220 5.77 10.25 18.22
C SER A 220 4.27 10.43 18.33
N GLN A 221 3.60 9.36 18.79
CA GLN A 221 2.14 9.31 18.92
C GLN A 221 1.63 9.75 20.31
N GLY A 222 2.54 9.88 21.29
CA GLY A 222 2.17 10.09 22.67
C GLY A 222 1.75 11.52 23.01
N GLU A 223 1.12 11.70 24.18
CA GLU A 223 0.65 13.01 24.67
C GLU A 223 1.76 14.09 24.75
N ARG A 224 3.02 13.71 25.00
CA ARG A 224 4.13 14.67 25.02
C ARG A 224 4.35 15.28 23.65
N ALA A 225 4.27 14.46 22.59
CA ALA A 225 4.36 14.91 21.20
C ALA A 225 3.20 15.83 20.84
N GLN A 226 1.98 15.46 21.22
CA GLN A 226 0.80 16.28 21.03
C GLN A 226 0.95 17.66 21.69
N ARG A 227 1.35 17.69 22.98
CA ARG A 227 1.58 18.95 23.69
C ARG A 227 2.70 19.79 23.08
N LEU A 228 3.76 19.15 22.56
CA LEU A 228 4.82 19.87 21.85
C LEU A 228 4.29 20.46 20.54
N ALA A 229 3.60 19.66 19.72
CA ALA A 229 3.00 20.13 18.47
C ALA A 229 2.00 21.28 18.74
N GLN A 230 1.22 21.20 19.81
CA GLN A 230 0.30 22.27 20.21
C GLN A 230 1.04 23.58 20.52
N ARG A 231 2.14 23.53 21.26
CA ARG A 231 2.97 24.72 21.55
C ARG A 231 3.57 25.30 20.25
N LEU A 232 4.18 24.45 19.43
CA LEU A 232 4.79 24.88 18.16
C LEU A 232 3.77 25.52 17.21
N SER A 233 2.56 24.94 17.14
CA SER A 233 1.45 25.51 16.38
C SER A 233 1.10 26.92 16.91
N GLN A 234 0.93 27.08 18.22
CA GLN A 234 0.62 28.37 18.84
C GLN A 234 1.72 29.41 18.66
N ASP A 235 2.98 29.00 18.81
CA ASP A 235 4.13 29.92 18.65
C ASP A 235 4.22 30.40 17.19
N ALA A 236 4.07 29.48 16.23
CA ALA A 236 4.05 29.82 14.81
C ALA A 236 2.85 30.71 14.42
N GLN A 237 1.65 30.45 15.00
CA GLN A 237 0.47 31.31 14.80
C GLN A 237 0.63 32.71 15.40
N ARG A 238 1.47 32.86 16.42
CA ARG A 238 1.84 34.17 17.02
C ARG A 238 2.96 34.89 16.28
N GLY A 239 3.48 34.30 15.19
CA GLY A 239 4.49 34.92 14.35
C GLY A 239 5.93 34.47 14.60
N ALA A 240 6.16 33.41 15.38
CA ALA A 240 7.50 32.82 15.47
C ALA A 240 7.96 32.32 14.06
N ASP A 241 9.27 32.39 13.84
CA ASP A 241 9.85 31.91 12.57
C ASP A 241 9.63 30.39 12.42
N PHE A 242 8.70 30.03 11.53
CA PHE A 242 8.33 28.66 11.26
C PHE A 242 9.52 27.82 10.80
N ALA A 243 10.39 28.39 9.97
CA ALA A 243 11.56 27.67 9.46
C ALA A 243 12.60 27.41 10.58
N ALA A 244 12.76 28.33 11.52
CA ALA A 244 13.59 28.11 12.69
C ALA A 244 13.02 27.01 13.59
N LEU A 245 11.70 27.04 13.85
CA LEU A 245 11.02 25.99 14.60
C LEU A 245 11.15 24.63 13.92
N ALA A 246 11.00 24.55 12.59
CA ALA A 246 11.18 23.32 11.85
C ALA A 246 12.61 22.77 11.96
N ARG A 247 13.63 23.63 11.78
CA ARG A 247 15.03 23.21 11.95
C ARG A 247 15.33 22.69 13.34
N GLN A 248 14.69 23.24 14.36
CA GLN A 248 14.95 22.88 15.76
C GLN A 248 14.19 21.63 16.21
N TYR A 249 12.95 21.46 15.78
CA TYR A 249 12.03 20.46 16.35
C TYR A 249 11.55 19.38 15.38
N SER A 250 11.60 19.64 14.06
CA SER A 250 11.10 18.67 13.10
C SER A 250 12.01 17.47 12.98
N GLN A 251 11.41 16.30 12.95
CA GLN A 251 12.06 15.00 12.73
C GLN A 251 11.90 14.51 11.29
N ASP A 252 11.39 15.36 10.41
CA ASP A 252 11.31 15.10 8.97
C ASP A 252 12.58 15.52 8.24
N GLY A 253 12.89 14.86 7.12
CA GLY A 253 14.05 15.19 6.29
C GLY A 253 14.06 16.63 5.74
N SER A 254 12.90 17.30 5.68
CA SER A 254 12.79 18.72 5.29
C SER A 254 13.22 19.69 6.40
N ALA A 255 13.50 19.22 7.62
CA ALA A 255 13.88 20.06 8.77
C ALA A 255 15.03 21.02 8.46
N ALA A 256 16.10 20.54 7.80
CA ALA A 256 17.26 21.34 7.42
C ALA A 256 16.88 22.52 6.50
N ASN A 257 15.87 22.34 5.66
CA ASN A 257 15.31 23.33 4.75
C ASN A 257 14.14 24.12 5.38
N GLY A 258 14.06 24.17 6.71
CA GLY A 258 12.99 24.92 7.39
C GLY A 258 11.61 24.28 7.27
N GLY A 259 11.56 22.96 7.05
CA GLY A 259 10.33 22.21 6.88
C GLY A 259 9.69 22.35 5.51
N ASP A 260 10.38 22.93 4.53
CA ASP A 260 9.83 23.15 3.19
C ASP A 260 9.62 21.84 2.43
N LEU A 261 8.38 21.63 1.95
CA LEU A 261 7.98 20.49 1.14
C LEU A 261 7.87 20.83 -0.35
N GLY A 262 8.05 22.11 -0.71
CA GLY A 262 7.83 22.59 -2.07
C GLY A 262 6.35 22.58 -2.47
N TRP A 263 6.10 22.49 -3.78
CA TRP A 263 4.77 22.45 -4.36
C TRP A 263 4.21 21.03 -4.37
N LEU A 264 3.07 20.84 -3.73
CA LEU A 264 2.37 19.57 -3.60
C LEU A 264 1.11 19.54 -4.46
N SER A 265 0.88 18.42 -5.13
CA SER A 265 -0.35 18.08 -5.84
C SER A 265 -1.28 17.25 -4.95
N GLU A 266 -2.53 17.11 -5.37
CA GLU A 266 -3.51 16.23 -4.71
C GLU A 266 -3.04 14.77 -4.73
N GLY A 267 -3.07 14.11 -3.57
CA GLY A 267 -2.68 12.71 -3.39
C GLY A 267 -1.19 12.50 -3.06
N GLU A 268 -0.36 13.54 -3.03
CA GLU A 268 1.08 13.43 -2.70
C GLU A 268 1.35 13.35 -1.19
N THR A 269 0.34 13.56 -0.35
CA THR A 269 0.44 13.47 1.11
C THR A 269 -0.63 12.55 1.69
N VAL A 270 -0.45 12.16 2.95
CA VAL A 270 -1.48 11.36 3.65
C VAL A 270 -2.77 12.16 3.82
N PRO A 271 -3.96 11.50 3.81
CA PRO A 271 -5.26 12.19 3.74
C PRO A 271 -5.49 13.23 4.84
N GLU A 272 -5.00 12.98 6.07
CA GLU A 272 -5.17 13.88 7.21
C GLU A 272 -4.38 15.16 7.00
N PHE A 273 -3.13 15.02 6.52
CA PHE A 273 -2.25 16.14 6.19
C PHE A 273 -2.85 16.96 5.05
N GLU A 274 -3.24 16.31 3.96
CA GLU A 274 -3.82 16.96 2.80
C GLU A 274 -5.10 17.73 3.15
N ARG A 275 -6.00 17.12 3.91
CA ARG A 275 -7.23 17.78 4.37
C ARG A 275 -6.95 19.02 5.18
N ALA A 276 -6.00 18.93 6.11
CA ALA A 276 -5.61 20.07 6.93
C ALA A 276 -4.97 21.18 6.07
N MET A 277 -3.99 20.83 5.20
CA MET A 277 -3.31 21.75 4.31
C MET A 277 -4.31 22.51 3.43
N ARG A 278 -5.26 21.83 2.80
CA ARG A 278 -6.28 22.42 1.92
C ARG A 278 -7.26 23.33 2.63
N SER A 279 -7.43 23.20 3.94
CA SER A 279 -8.29 24.07 4.75
C SER A 279 -7.62 25.41 5.11
N LEU A 280 -6.31 25.52 4.93
CA LEU A 280 -5.55 26.72 5.28
C LEU A 280 -5.62 27.78 4.18
N LYS A 281 -5.47 29.03 4.58
CA LYS A 281 -5.20 30.16 3.67
C LYS A 281 -3.68 30.39 3.58
N PRO A 282 -3.15 30.94 2.49
CA PRO A 282 -1.76 31.33 2.39
C PRO A 282 -1.27 32.12 3.62
N GLY A 283 -0.14 31.73 4.18
CA GLY A 283 0.45 32.28 5.40
C GLY A 283 -0.09 31.66 6.69
N GLN A 284 -1.17 30.91 6.66
CA GLN A 284 -1.81 30.32 7.85
C GLN A 284 -1.09 29.05 8.31
N VAL A 285 -1.08 28.83 9.65
CA VAL A 285 -0.56 27.64 10.33
C VAL A 285 -1.72 26.82 10.90
N SER A 286 -1.67 25.49 10.72
CA SER A 286 -2.68 24.56 11.19
C SER A 286 -2.66 24.40 12.73
N GLN A 287 -3.75 23.88 13.27
CA GLN A 287 -3.70 23.14 14.52
C GLN A 287 -2.85 21.86 14.33
N PRO A 288 -2.39 21.21 15.44
CA PRO A 288 -1.70 19.93 15.32
C PRO A 288 -2.54 18.90 14.58
N VAL A 289 -1.96 18.26 13.58
CA VAL A 289 -2.58 17.22 12.75
C VAL A 289 -1.96 15.89 13.09
N HIS A 290 -2.77 14.93 13.51
CA HIS A 290 -2.33 13.59 13.83
C HIS A 290 -2.34 12.73 12.55
N THR A 291 -1.23 12.00 12.32
CA THR A 291 -1.10 11.02 11.23
C THR A 291 -0.40 9.78 11.74
N GLN A 292 -0.27 8.76 10.92
CA GLN A 292 0.52 7.57 11.23
C GLN A 292 2.01 7.86 11.55
N PHE A 293 2.55 9.00 11.08
CA PHE A 293 3.94 9.39 11.30
C PHE A 293 4.15 10.15 12.61
N GLY A 294 3.09 10.62 13.24
CA GLY A 294 3.14 11.46 14.42
C GLY A 294 2.26 12.69 14.31
N TRP A 295 2.69 13.74 14.97
CA TRP A 295 2.00 15.03 14.98
C TRP A 295 2.66 16.02 14.03
N HIS A 296 1.86 16.63 13.17
CA HIS A 296 2.30 17.65 12.23
C HIS A 296 1.77 19.02 12.62
N VAL A 297 2.60 20.05 12.41
CA VAL A 297 2.16 21.44 12.29
C VAL A 297 2.45 21.87 10.86
N ILE A 298 1.44 22.37 10.16
CA ILE A 298 1.50 22.66 8.72
C ILE A 298 1.34 24.17 8.53
N ARG A 299 2.20 24.79 7.69
CA ARG A 299 2.02 26.16 7.21
C ARG A 299 1.78 26.11 5.72
N LEU A 300 0.69 26.69 5.26
CA LEU A 300 0.48 26.93 3.84
C LEU A 300 1.21 28.21 3.44
N VAL A 301 2.21 28.09 2.58
CA VAL A 301 2.96 29.24 2.06
C VAL A 301 2.18 29.92 0.95
N GLU A 302 1.76 29.12 -0.03
CA GLU A 302 1.03 29.59 -1.20
C GLU A 302 0.09 28.50 -1.73
N ALA A 303 -0.99 28.90 -2.38
CA ALA A 303 -1.85 28.02 -3.15
C ALA A 303 -2.18 28.67 -4.49
N GLY A 304 -2.02 27.93 -5.57
CA GLY A 304 -2.23 28.51 -6.90
C GLY A 304 -2.34 27.45 -8.00
N LYS A 305 -2.71 27.93 -9.17
CA LYS A 305 -2.72 27.13 -10.39
C LYS A 305 -1.57 27.56 -11.28
N PRO A 306 -0.90 26.62 -11.98
CA PRO A 306 0.13 26.97 -12.95
C PRO A 306 -0.50 27.67 -14.17
N ASN A 307 -0.50 28.99 -14.18
CA ASN A 307 -1.22 29.80 -15.18
C ASN A 307 -0.35 30.19 -16.38
N THR A 308 0.98 30.11 -16.28
CA THR A 308 1.91 30.41 -17.38
C THR A 308 2.39 29.11 -18.05
N PRO A 309 2.80 29.16 -19.34
CA PRO A 309 3.38 28.00 -20.01
C PRO A 309 4.57 27.38 -19.26
N ASP A 310 5.46 28.24 -18.72
CA ASP A 310 6.61 27.76 -17.95
C ASP A 310 6.21 27.14 -16.63
N ALA A 311 5.27 27.71 -15.88
CA ALA A 311 4.74 27.13 -14.66
C ALA A 311 4.04 25.77 -14.92
N ARG A 312 3.35 25.61 -16.05
CA ARG A 312 2.73 24.33 -16.46
C ARG A 312 3.78 23.28 -16.83
N ILE A 313 4.86 23.67 -17.48
CA ILE A 313 5.99 22.77 -17.77
C ILE A 313 6.65 22.33 -16.46
N ARG A 314 6.98 23.26 -15.56
CA ARG A 314 7.58 22.92 -14.25
C ARG A 314 6.70 21.99 -13.46
N ALA A 315 5.40 22.26 -13.39
CA ALA A 315 4.44 21.40 -12.73
C ALA A 315 4.35 20.01 -13.38
N GLY A 316 4.33 19.92 -14.71
CA GLY A 316 4.30 18.65 -15.43
C GLY A 316 5.58 17.83 -15.24
N VAL A 317 6.74 18.49 -15.23
CA VAL A 317 8.03 17.82 -14.94
C VAL A 317 8.09 17.35 -13.48
N HIS A 318 7.62 18.16 -12.52
CA HIS A 318 7.49 17.75 -11.14
C HIS A 318 6.63 16.47 -11.01
N ASP A 319 5.42 16.49 -11.59
CA ASP A 319 4.50 15.35 -11.51
C ASP A 319 5.10 14.08 -12.12
N ALA A 320 5.82 14.20 -13.24
CA ALA A 320 6.50 13.07 -13.87
C ALA A 320 7.64 12.50 -13.00
N ILE A 321 8.43 13.34 -12.34
CA ILE A 321 9.49 12.92 -11.43
C ILE A 321 8.87 12.29 -10.17
N ALA A 322 7.84 12.89 -9.59
CA ALA A 322 7.13 12.38 -8.41
C ALA A 322 6.53 11.00 -8.69
N GLU A 323 5.87 10.82 -9.84
CA GLU A 323 5.33 9.54 -10.26
C GLU A 323 6.43 8.48 -10.41
N GLN A 324 7.54 8.82 -11.07
CA GLN A 324 8.68 7.91 -11.23
C GLN A 324 9.27 7.50 -9.89
N LYS A 325 9.48 8.45 -8.97
CA LYS A 325 9.99 8.18 -7.62
C LYS A 325 9.01 7.31 -6.81
N THR A 326 7.71 7.61 -6.88
CA THR A 326 6.66 6.81 -6.23
C THR A 326 6.68 5.37 -6.71
N GLN A 327 6.77 5.15 -8.03
CA GLN A 327 6.83 3.80 -8.60
C GLN A 327 8.11 3.07 -8.19
N ALA A 328 9.26 3.75 -8.21
CA ALA A 328 10.54 3.17 -7.78
C ALA A 328 10.50 2.82 -6.28
N ALA A 329 9.99 3.70 -5.43
CA ALA A 329 9.84 3.47 -4.00
C ALA A 329 8.92 2.27 -3.70
N MET A 330 7.76 2.20 -4.38
CA MET A 330 6.84 1.07 -4.25
C MET A 330 7.51 -0.26 -4.63
N GLN A 331 8.21 -0.29 -5.77
CA GLN A 331 8.93 -1.49 -6.22
C GLN A 331 10.04 -1.87 -5.24
N GLY A 332 10.82 -0.91 -4.76
CA GLY A 332 11.87 -1.12 -3.77
C GLY A 332 11.33 -1.69 -2.46
N LEU A 333 10.24 -1.10 -1.94
CA LEU A 333 9.58 -1.60 -0.73
C LEU A 333 9.10 -3.05 -0.89
N LEU A 334 8.37 -3.35 -1.97
CA LEU A 334 7.87 -4.70 -2.22
C LEU A 334 9.02 -5.70 -2.37
N GLN A 335 10.08 -5.33 -3.11
CA GLN A 335 11.27 -6.18 -3.25
C GLN A 335 11.92 -6.46 -1.88
N GLN A 336 12.08 -5.45 -1.04
CA GLN A 336 12.63 -5.60 0.31
C GLN A 336 11.75 -6.50 1.18
N LEU A 337 10.42 -6.33 1.14
CA LEU A 337 9.49 -7.17 1.88
C LEU A 337 9.56 -8.63 1.42
N HIS A 338 9.60 -8.88 0.11
CA HIS A 338 9.77 -10.24 -0.44
C HIS A 338 11.08 -10.90 -0.01
N GLN A 339 12.20 -10.16 0.02
CA GLN A 339 13.50 -10.68 0.43
C GLN A 339 13.56 -11.04 1.93
N ASN A 340 12.80 -10.33 2.75
CA ASN A 340 12.84 -10.46 4.21
C ASN A 340 11.71 -11.33 4.78
N SER A 341 10.87 -11.96 3.93
CA SER A 341 9.72 -12.75 4.35
C SER A 341 9.80 -14.18 3.82
N PHE A 342 9.27 -15.12 4.59
CA PHE A 342 9.09 -16.51 4.13
C PHE A 342 7.83 -16.61 3.28
N ILE A 343 7.98 -17.00 2.01
CA ILE A 343 6.87 -17.19 1.08
C ILE A 343 6.90 -18.61 0.52
N SER A 344 5.83 -19.37 0.74
CA SER A 344 5.65 -20.73 0.22
C SER A 344 4.37 -20.81 -0.61
N ILE A 345 4.51 -20.97 -1.92
CA ILE A 345 3.38 -21.13 -2.85
C ILE A 345 3.09 -22.62 -3.04
N ARG A 346 1.80 -23.02 -2.88
CA ARG A 346 1.33 -24.41 -2.89
C ARG A 346 0.27 -24.67 -3.97
N ILE A 347 0.17 -23.84 -4.98
CA ILE A 347 -0.73 -24.10 -6.12
C ILE A 347 -0.15 -25.27 -6.92
N GLN A 348 -0.95 -26.32 -7.06
CA GLN A 348 -0.70 -27.42 -8.02
C GLN A 348 -1.35 -27.09 -9.36
#